data_33e23c8de43ba400bc948defaed2abf1
#
_entry.id   33e23c8de43ba400bc948defaed2abf1
#
_cell.length_a   1.000
_cell.length_b   1.000
_cell.length_c   1.000
_cell.angle_alpha   90.00
_cell.angle_beta   90.00
_cell.angle_gamma   90.00
#
_symmetry.space_group_name_H-M   'P 1'
#
loop_
_entity.id
_entity.type
_entity.pdbx_description
1 polymer ?
#
loop_
_entity_poly.entity_id
_entity_poly.type
_entity_poly.pdbx_seq_one_letter_code
_entity_poly.pdbx_strand_id
1 'polypeptide(L)'
;GQFDRISSVGMFEHVGKANLPDYFLRVRDLLTDDGIAMNHGITSTDADNAGNSLGGGEFIDRYVFPNGELPHISLALEAAQRGGLEAIDIESLRRHYAKTLDIWTQNFEERKDEISKLVDEEMFRIWRVYLAGCAYVFEHDKASIYQIVCRKAGRSAQELPWSRRYMYSNNS
;
A
#
# COMPACT_ATOMS: atom_id res chain seq x y z
N GLY A 1 6.20 15.92 18.64
CA GLY A 1 6.99 16.69 17.66
C GLY A 1 6.41 16.50 16.27
N GLN A 2 6.86 17.32 15.34
CA GLN A 2 6.49 17.23 13.93
C GLN A 2 7.69 16.75 13.11
N PHE A 3 7.43 16.25 11.91
CA PHE A 3 8.42 15.66 11.01
C PHE A 3 8.34 16.30 9.61
N ASP A 4 9.49 16.52 9.01
CA ASP A 4 9.56 17.03 7.63
C ASP A 4 9.24 15.96 6.59
N ARG A 5 9.44 14.69 6.94
CA ARG A 5 9.17 13.55 6.08
C ARG A 5 8.53 12.41 6.87
N ILE A 6 7.42 11.90 6.34
CA ILE A 6 6.73 10.73 6.88
C ILE A 6 6.60 9.69 5.77
N SER A 7 6.97 8.45 6.06
CA SER A 7 6.73 7.30 5.19
C SER A 7 5.90 6.28 5.93
N SER A 8 4.79 5.86 5.33
CA SER A 8 3.94 4.79 5.82
C SER A 8 3.82 3.71 4.75
N VAL A 9 4.20 2.49 5.09
CA VAL A 9 4.28 1.38 4.14
C VAL A 9 3.51 0.19 4.70
N GLY A 10 2.46 -0.26 3.98
CA GLY A 10 1.69 -1.43 4.34
C GLY A 10 0.92 -1.32 5.67
N MET A 11 0.61 -0.10 6.11
CA MET A 11 -0.06 0.13 7.38
C MET A 11 -1.55 0.46 7.20
N PHE A 12 -1.88 1.25 6.19
CA PHE A 12 -3.24 1.81 6.06
C PHE A 12 -4.30 0.72 5.77
N GLU A 13 -3.89 -0.43 5.24
CA GLU A 13 -4.73 -1.59 5.00
C GLU A 13 -5.23 -2.25 6.31
N HIS A 14 -4.56 -1.94 7.42
CA HIS A 14 -4.85 -2.53 8.73
C HIS A 14 -5.58 -1.59 9.69
N VAL A 15 -5.80 -0.33 9.31
CA VAL A 15 -6.52 0.62 10.17
C VAL A 15 -8.05 0.55 10.02
N GLY A 16 -8.52 -0.11 8.95
CA GLY A 16 -9.94 -0.20 8.59
C GLY A 16 -10.43 1.03 7.80
N LYS A 17 -11.30 0.78 6.83
CA LYS A 17 -11.81 1.84 5.91
C LYS A 17 -12.45 3.01 6.64
N ALA A 18 -13.21 2.73 7.71
CA ALA A 18 -13.88 3.75 8.51
C ALA A 18 -12.91 4.71 9.23
N ASN A 19 -11.70 4.26 9.54
CA ASN A 19 -10.69 5.02 10.29
C ASN A 19 -9.70 5.77 9.38
N LEU A 20 -9.79 5.61 8.07
CA LEU A 20 -8.85 6.23 7.14
C LEU A 20 -8.80 7.77 7.25
N PRO A 21 -9.92 8.51 7.43
CA PRO A 21 -9.86 9.95 7.63
C PRO A 21 -9.05 10.35 8.87
N ASP A 22 -9.23 9.65 9.98
CA ASP A 22 -8.49 9.89 11.23
C ASP A 22 -7.01 9.52 11.08
N TYR A 23 -6.70 8.44 10.36
CA TYR A 23 -5.34 8.06 10.04
C TYR A 23 -4.62 9.19 9.27
N PHE A 24 -5.23 9.72 8.20
CA PHE A 24 -4.63 10.79 7.42
C PHE A 24 -4.60 12.12 8.18
N LEU A 25 -5.58 12.39 9.05
CA LEU A 25 -5.55 13.54 9.96
C LEU A 25 -4.33 13.46 10.89
N ARG A 26 -4.02 12.29 11.44
CA ARG A 26 -2.83 12.09 12.28
C ARG A 26 -1.54 12.27 11.51
N VAL A 27 -1.46 11.77 10.28
CA VAL A 27 -0.32 12.03 9.39
C VAL A 27 -0.13 13.53 9.18
N ARG A 28 -1.20 14.26 8.89
CA ARG A 28 -1.20 15.73 8.73
C ARG A 28 -0.69 16.45 10.00
N ASP A 29 -1.18 16.06 11.17
CA ASP A 29 -0.81 16.70 12.44
C ASP A 29 0.66 16.49 12.80
N LEU A 30 1.22 15.36 12.37
CA LEU A 30 2.63 15.02 12.55
C LEU A 30 3.56 15.67 11.51
N LEU A 31 3.04 16.19 10.41
CA LEU A 31 3.86 16.91 9.42
C LEU A 31 4.15 18.34 9.88
N THR A 32 5.37 18.81 9.59
CA THR A 32 5.65 20.25 9.52
C THR A 32 4.87 20.88 8.38
N ASP A 33 4.80 22.24 8.35
CA ASP A 33 4.04 22.91 7.30
C ASP A 33 4.56 22.64 5.89
N ASP A 34 5.87 22.51 5.73
CA ASP A 34 6.53 22.16 4.45
C ASP A 34 6.81 20.66 4.32
N GLY A 35 6.23 19.88 5.21
CA GLY A 35 6.44 18.43 5.27
C GLY A 35 5.75 17.67 4.12
N ILE A 36 6.34 16.54 3.77
CA ILE A 36 5.81 15.60 2.76
C ILE A 36 5.61 14.23 3.41
N ALA A 37 4.45 13.65 3.18
CA ALA A 37 4.15 12.27 3.53
C ALA A 37 4.03 11.40 2.28
N MET A 38 4.51 10.17 2.36
CA MET A 38 4.30 9.12 1.37
C MET A 38 3.55 7.96 2.02
N ASN A 39 2.38 7.63 1.49
CA ASN A 39 1.64 6.43 1.85
C ASN A 39 1.79 5.40 0.74
N HIS A 40 2.39 4.26 1.07
CA HIS A 40 2.54 3.13 0.18
C HIS A 40 1.69 1.98 0.68
N GLY A 41 0.75 1.54 -0.15
CA GLY A 41 -0.17 0.49 0.29
C GLY A 41 -0.98 -0.16 -0.83
N ILE A 42 -1.50 -1.33 -0.51
CA ILE A 42 -2.31 -2.16 -1.39
C ILE A 42 -3.75 -1.63 -1.40
N THR A 43 -4.37 -1.63 -2.57
CA THR A 43 -5.74 -1.18 -2.78
C THR A 43 -6.56 -2.24 -3.50
N SER A 44 -7.87 -2.24 -3.27
CA SER A 44 -8.82 -2.96 -4.09
C SER A 44 -8.97 -2.32 -5.46
N THR A 45 -9.33 -3.09 -6.48
CA THR A 45 -9.83 -2.60 -7.77
C THR A 45 -11.36 -2.54 -7.81
N ASP A 46 -12.03 -2.90 -6.72
CA ASP A 46 -13.48 -2.76 -6.56
C ASP A 46 -13.85 -1.30 -6.24
N ALA A 47 -14.36 -0.60 -7.23
CA ALA A 47 -14.73 0.82 -7.13
C ALA A 47 -15.89 1.07 -6.16
N ASP A 48 -16.74 0.09 -5.93
CA ASP A 48 -17.88 0.20 -5.02
C ASP A 48 -17.46 0.02 -3.55
N ASN A 49 -16.21 -0.39 -3.30
CA ASN A 49 -15.69 -0.68 -1.97
C ASN A 49 -16.54 -1.70 -1.17
N ALA A 50 -17.30 -2.54 -1.87
CA ALA A 50 -18.23 -3.49 -1.28
C ALA A 50 -17.52 -4.71 -0.67
N GLY A 51 -16.34 -5.06 -1.19
CA GLY A 51 -15.53 -6.16 -0.71
C GLY A 51 -14.71 -5.79 0.53
N ASN A 52 -14.63 -6.72 1.48
CA ASN A 52 -13.79 -6.58 2.67
C ASN A 52 -12.50 -7.41 2.60
N SER A 53 -12.33 -8.20 1.54
CA SER A 53 -11.21 -9.14 1.45
C SER A 53 -10.03 -8.59 0.66
N LEU A 54 -8.84 -9.02 1.06
CA LEU A 54 -7.56 -8.79 0.37
C LEU A 54 -7.45 -9.56 -0.98
N GLY A 55 -8.54 -9.69 -1.73
CA GLY A 55 -8.54 -10.41 -3.01
C GLY A 55 -8.49 -11.94 -2.89
N GLY A 56 -8.22 -12.49 -1.72
CA GLY A 56 -8.14 -13.92 -1.42
C GLY A 56 -9.28 -14.46 -0.56
N GLY A 57 -10.28 -13.64 -0.23
CA GLY A 57 -11.45 -14.03 0.55
C GLY A 57 -11.09 -14.56 1.94
N GLU A 58 -11.86 -15.54 2.39
CA GLU A 58 -11.72 -16.17 3.71
C GLU A 58 -10.31 -16.72 3.99
N PHE A 59 -9.57 -17.13 2.96
CA PHE A 59 -8.22 -17.66 3.13
C PHE A 59 -7.24 -16.61 3.67
N ILE A 60 -7.23 -15.42 3.07
CA ILE A 60 -6.35 -14.33 3.51
C ILE A 60 -6.74 -13.83 4.89
N ASP A 61 -8.04 -13.63 5.12
CA ASP A 61 -8.56 -13.17 6.40
C ASP A 61 -8.27 -14.18 7.54
N ARG A 62 -8.39 -15.46 7.24
CA ARG A 62 -8.18 -16.51 8.25
C ARG A 62 -6.71 -16.78 8.57
N TYR A 63 -5.83 -16.77 7.56
CA TYR A 63 -4.47 -17.33 7.71
C TYR A 63 -3.34 -16.32 7.60
N VAL A 64 -3.57 -15.15 7.02
CA VAL A 64 -2.48 -14.23 6.71
C VAL A 64 -2.69 -12.84 7.34
N PHE A 65 -3.80 -12.19 7.05
CA PHE A 65 -4.11 -10.84 7.51
C PHE A 65 -5.54 -10.72 8.06
N PRO A 66 -5.77 -11.20 9.30
CA PRO A 66 -7.09 -11.08 9.92
C PRO A 66 -7.57 -9.62 9.96
N ASN A 67 -8.82 -9.40 9.55
CA ASN A 67 -9.46 -8.08 9.53
C ASN A 67 -8.77 -7.04 8.62
N GLY A 68 -7.94 -7.44 7.67
CA GLY A 68 -7.37 -6.55 6.68
C GLY A 68 -8.43 -6.05 5.70
N GLU A 69 -8.48 -4.74 5.45
CA GLU A 69 -9.39 -4.11 4.51
C GLU A 69 -8.63 -3.36 3.43
N LEU A 70 -8.88 -3.70 2.17
CA LEU A 70 -8.33 -2.95 1.04
C LEU A 70 -9.32 -1.88 0.59
N PRO A 71 -9.03 -0.58 0.81
CA PRO A 71 -9.81 0.47 0.19
C PRO A 71 -9.53 0.54 -1.31
N HIS A 72 -10.49 0.96 -2.12
CA HIS A 72 -10.20 1.44 -3.48
C HIS A 72 -9.39 2.74 -3.41
N ILE A 73 -8.58 3.02 -4.43
CA ILE A 73 -7.72 4.21 -4.45
C ILE A 73 -8.52 5.52 -4.27
N SER A 74 -9.72 5.60 -4.81
CA SER A 74 -10.59 6.78 -4.65
C SER A 74 -10.95 7.03 -3.18
N LEU A 75 -11.24 5.99 -2.40
CA LEU A 75 -11.54 6.13 -0.98
C LEU A 75 -10.31 6.57 -0.19
N ALA A 76 -9.13 6.06 -0.53
CA ALA A 76 -7.88 6.49 0.10
C ALA A 76 -7.60 7.99 -0.16
N LEU A 77 -7.81 8.46 -1.40
CA LEU A 77 -7.63 9.86 -1.77
C LEU A 77 -8.67 10.77 -1.11
N GLU A 78 -9.94 10.36 -1.08
CA GLU A 78 -11.00 11.08 -0.38
C GLU A 78 -10.69 11.20 1.12
N ALA A 79 -10.25 10.10 1.74
CA ALA A 79 -9.88 10.08 3.16
C ALA A 79 -8.68 10.99 3.45
N ALA A 80 -7.65 11.00 2.58
CA ALA A 80 -6.51 11.90 2.69
C ALA A 80 -6.95 13.37 2.63
N GLN A 81 -7.85 13.70 1.69
CA GLN A 81 -8.38 15.04 1.55
C GLN A 81 -9.24 15.46 2.75
N ARG A 82 -10.09 14.58 3.25
CA ARG A 82 -10.86 14.79 4.50
C ARG A 82 -9.95 14.96 5.71
N GLY A 83 -8.81 14.26 5.75
CA GLY A 83 -7.75 14.42 6.76
C GLY A 83 -6.92 15.70 6.61
N GLY A 84 -7.23 16.58 5.63
CA GLY A 84 -6.55 17.86 5.42
C GLY A 84 -5.20 17.72 4.70
N LEU A 85 -5.03 16.67 3.90
CA LEU A 85 -3.89 16.47 3.03
C LEU A 85 -4.27 16.70 1.55
N GLU A 86 -3.33 17.21 0.78
CA GLU A 86 -3.38 17.29 -0.68
C GLU A 86 -2.50 16.19 -1.26
N ALA A 87 -3.06 15.28 -2.05
CA ALA A 87 -2.29 14.33 -2.84
C ALA A 87 -1.65 15.06 -4.03
N ILE A 88 -0.32 15.15 -4.04
CA ILE A 88 0.45 15.89 -5.06
C ILE A 88 1.05 14.97 -6.12
N ASP A 89 1.15 13.68 -5.83
CA ASP A 89 1.59 12.66 -6.78
C ASP A 89 1.01 11.29 -6.42
N ILE A 90 0.71 10.50 -7.45
CA ILE A 90 0.18 9.14 -7.30
C ILE A 90 0.86 8.27 -8.35
N GLU A 91 1.56 7.23 -7.91
CA GLU A 91 2.21 6.27 -8.78
C GLU A 91 1.67 4.86 -8.53
N SER A 92 1.23 4.20 -9.61
CA SER A 92 0.84 2.78 -9.55
C SER A 92 2.07 1.89 -9.71
N LEU A 93 2.31 1.06 -8.74
CA LEU A 93 3.39 0.08 -8.74
C LEU A 93 2.86 -1.37 -8.91
N ARG A 94 1.61 -1.54 -9.36
CA ARG A 94 1.00 -2.87 -9.53
C ARG A 94 1.88 -3.82 -10.32
N ARG A 95 2.37 -3.40 -11.48
CA ARG A 95 3.22 -4.22 -12.36
C ARG A 95 4.56 -4.59 -11.73
N HIS A 96 5.14 -3.66 -10.96
CA HIS A 96 6.37 -3.92 -10.20
C HIS A 96 6.13 -4.94 -9.10
N TYR A 97 4.99 -4.80 -8.40
CA TYR A 97 4.67 -5.70 -7.31
C TYR A 97 4.28 -7.10 -7.79
N ALA A 98 3.59 -7.23 -8.93
CA ALA A 98 3.37 -8.52 -9.60
C ALA A 98 4.71 -9.23 -9.87
N LYS A 99 5.71 -8.51 -10.40
CA LYS A 99 7.05 -9.06 -10.64
C LYS A 99 7.78 -9.42 -9.34
N THR A 100 7.64 -8.61 -8.30
CA THR A 100 8.20 -8.89 -6.98
C THR A 100 7.64 -10.19 -6.41
N LEU A 101 6.31 -10.36 -6.47
CA LEU A 101 5.64 -11.57 -5.96
C LEU A 101 6.00 -12.82 -6.77
N ASP A 102 6.16 -12.69 -8.08
CA ASP A 102 6.65 -13.77 -8.93
C ASP A 102 8.05 -14.24 -8.51
N ILE A 103 8.97 -13.30 -8.29
CA ILE A 103 10.33 -13.59 -7.80
C ILE A 103 10.28 -14.20 -6.39
N TRP A 104 9.44 -13.69 -5.49
CA TRP A 104 9.29 -14.27 -4.15
C TRP A 104 8.76 -15.69 -4.20
N THR A 105 7.79 -15.96 -5.08
CA THR A 105 7.25 -17.31 -5.29
C THR A 105 8.34 -18.27 -5.79
N GLN A 106 9.15 -17.85 -6.76
CA GLN A 106 10.26 -18.66 -7.27
C GLN A 106 11.30 -18.93 -6.18
N ASN A 107 11.75 -17.88 -5.46
CA ASN A 107 12.71 -18.04 -4.35
C ASN A 107 12.18 -18.94 -3.24
N PHE A 108 10.89 -18.90 -2.96
CA PHE A 108 10.24 -19.77 -1.97
C PHE A 108 10.28 -21.24 -2.40
N GLU A 109 9.97 -21.52 -3.67
CA GLU A 109 10.02 -22.88 -4.21
C GLU A 109 11.47 -23.43 -4.27
N GLU A 110 12.43 -22.62 -4.69
CA GLU A 110 13.85 -22.99 -4.76
C GLU A 110 14.43 -23.34 -3.38
N ARG A 111 13.93 -22.69 -2.32
CA ARG A 111 14.40 -22.89 -0.94
C ARG A 111 13.46 -23.77 -0.11
N LYS A 112 12.63 -24.57 -0.75
CA LYS A 112 11.64 -25.43 -0.09
C LYS A 112 12.24 -26.25 1.06
N ASP A 113 13.37 -26.93 0.84
CA ASP A 113 13.98 -27.80 1.85
C ASP A 113 14.55 -27.04 3.05
N GLU A 114 14.94 -25.78 2.87
CA GLU A 114 15.38 -24.92 3.96
C GLU A 114 14.19 -24.40 4.77
N ILE A 115 13.16 -23.90 4.08
CA ILE A 115 11.95 -23.34 4.70
C ILE A 115 11.19 -24.42 5.47
N SER A 116 11.07 -25.65 4.94
CA SER A 116 10.40 -26.77 5.60
C SER A 116 11.05 -27.20 6.91
N LYS A 117 12.28 -26.74 7.20
CA LYS A 117 12.93 -26.97 8.51
C LYS A 117 12.59 -25.88 9.53
N LEU A 118 12.06 -24.74 9.07
CA LEU A 118 11.77 -23.57 9.90
C LEU A 118 10.30 -23.48 10.31
N VAL A 119 9.40 -24.07 9.53
CA VAL A 119 7.96 -24.05 9.74
C VAL A 119 7.37 -25.42 9.55
N ASP A 120 6.16 -25.67 10.10
CA ASP A 120 5.43 -26.89 9.85
C ASP A 120 4.86 -26.97 8.42
N GLU A 121 4.35 -28.13 8.05
CA GLU A 121 3.80 -28.38 6.71
C GLU A 121 2.58 -27.48 6.42
N GLU A 122 1.75 -27.22 7.41
CA GLU A 122 0.56 -26.36 7.26
C GLU A 122 0.96 -24.93 6.92
N MET A 123 1.87 -24.34 7.69
CA MET A 123 2.39 -23.00 7.46
C MET A 123 3.12 -22.89 6.10
N PHE A 124 3.90 -23.90 5.73
CA PHE A 124 4.54 -23.94 4.42
C PHE A 124 3.52 -23.89 3.28
N ARG A 125 2.43 -24.67 3.37
CA ARG A 125 1.35 -24.70 2.37
C ARG A 125 0.59 -23.38 2.30
N ILE A 126 0.33 -22.75 3.45
CA ILE A 126 -0.33 -21.45 3.54
C ILE A 126 0.49 -20.42 2.77
N TRP A 127 1.77 -20.28 3.04
CA TRP A 127 2.63 -19.32 2.37
C TRP A 127 2.81 -19.59 0.88
N ARG A 128 2.90 -20.86 0.50
CA ARG A 128 2.96 -21.25 -0.90
C ARG A 128 1.74 -20.81 -1.71
N VAL A 129 0.56 -21.06 -1.17
CA VAL A 129 -0.72 -20.65 -1.79
C VAL A 129 -0.85 -19.13 -1.79
N TYR A 130 -0.48 -18.48 -0.69
CA TYR A 130 -0.53 -17.04 -0.54
C TYR A 130 0.35 -16.33 -1.59
N LEU A 131 1.62 -16.68 -1.71
CA LEU A 131 2.56 -16.02 -2.64
C LEU A 131 2.11 -16.19 -4.09
N ALA A 132 1.76 -17.40 -4.50
CA ALA A 132 1.28 -17.69 -5.85
C ALA A 132 -0.06 -16.99 -6.14
N GLY A 133 -0.99 -16.99 -5.17
CA GLY A 133 -2.26 -16.31 -5.28
C GLY A 133 -2.10 -14.79 -5.40
N CYS A 134 -1.23 -14.19 -4.60
CA CYS A 134 -0.92 -12.76 -4.68
C CYS A 134 -0.29 -12.40 -6.02
N ALA A 135 0.68 -13.17 -6.52
CA ALA A 135 1.27 -12.94 -7.84
C ALA A 135 0.18 -12.90 -8.93
N TYR A 136 -0.73 -13.87 -8.91
CA TYR A 136 -1.86 -13.91 -9.83
C TYR A 136 -2.80 -12.69 -9.69
N VAL A 137 -3.14 -12.32 -8.47
CA VAL A 137 -4.05 -11.19 -8.15
C VAL A 137 -3.51 -9.87 -8.71
N PHE A 138 -2.23 -9.58 -8.51
CA PHE A 138 -1.60 -8.37 -9.04
C PHE A 138 -1.36 -8.42 -10.55
N GLU A 139 -1.04 -9.58 -11.11
CA GLU A 139 -0.90 -9.75 -12.57
C GLU A 139 -2.21 -9.47 -13.30
N HIS A 140 -3.33 -9.94 -12.75
CA HIS A 140 -4.65 -9.89 -13.40
C HIS A 140 -5.54 -8.72 -12.92
N ASP A 141 -4.95 -7.67 -12.34
CA ASP A 141 -5.66 -6.45 -11.93
C ASP A 141 -6.83 -6.70 -10.95
N LYS A 142 -6.64 -7.64 -10.01
CA LYS A 142 -7.60 -7.89 -8.93
C LYS A 142 -7.29 -7.10 -7.66
N ALA A 143 -6.05 -6.65 -7.53
CA ALA A 143 -5.59 -5.69 -6.56
C ALA A 143 -4.53 -4.79 -7.18
N SER A 144 -4.28 -3.64 -6.58
CA SER A 144 -3.23 -2.72 -6.98
C SER A 144 -2.41 -2.27 -5.77
N ILE A 145 -1.35 -1.54 -6.00
CA ILE A 145 -0.54 -0.92 -4.96
C ILE A 145 -0.08 0.45 -5.46
N TYR A 146 -0.19 1.45 -4.60
CA TYR A 146 0.14 2.83 -4.94
C TYR A 146 1.10 3.45 -3.95
N GLN A 147 1.91 4.38 -4.45
CA GLN A 147 2.54 5.41 -3.66
C GLN A 147 1.74 6.70 -3.84
N ILE A 148 1.23 7.23 -2.74
CA ILE A 148 0.48 8.48 -2.69
C ILE A 148 1.35 9.46 -1.93
N VAL A 149 1.85 10.48 -2.62
CA VAL A 149 2.64 11.55 -2.02
C VAL A 149 1.72 12.71 -1.67
N CYS A 150 1.75 13.12 -0.41
CA CYS A 150 0.86 14.15 0.15
C CYS A 150 1.64 15.27 0.82
N ARG A 151 1.03 16.44 0.85
CA ARG A 151 1.41 17.57 1.71
C ARG A 151 0.18 18.10 2.45
N LYS A 152 0.37 19.02 3.41
CA LYS A 152 -0.77 19.73 4.01
C LYS A 152 -1.55 20.49 2.94
N ALA A 153 -2.88 20.37 2.98
CA ALA A 153 -3.77 21.12 2.08
C ALA A 153 -3.73 22.64 2.37
N GLY A 154 -4.12 23.45 1.37
CA GLY A 154 -4.19 24.91 1.51
C GLY A 154 -2.86 25.64 1.29
N ARG A 155 -1.83 24.96 0.80
CA ARG A 155 -0.51 25.54 0.47
C ARG A 155 -0.51 26.20 -0.91
N SER A 156 0.42 27.14 -1.12
CA SER A 156 0.58 27.80 -2.42
C SER A 156 0.99 26.81 -3.52
N ALA A 157 0.41 26.94 -4.71
CA ALA A 157 0.76 26.16 -5.88
C ALA A 157 2.22 26.36 -6.34
N GLN A 158 2.83 27.48 -6.01
CA GLN A 158 4.20 27.82 -6.43
C GLN A 158 5.29 27.14 -5.59
N GLU A 159 4.93 26.49 -4.50
CA GLU A 159 5.88 25.83 -3.60
C GLU A 159 6.40 24.48 -4.14
N LEU A 160 5.81 23.97 -5.21
CA LEU A 160 6.20 22.70 -5.82
C LEU A 160 6.72 22.90 -7.25
N PRO A 161 7.68 22.07 -7.67
CA PRO A 161 8.13 22.05 -9.07
C PRO A 161 6.97 21.71 -10.03
N TRP A 162 6.93 22.39 -11.19
CA TRP A 162 5.90 22.18 -12.22
C TRP A 162 5.99 20.83 -12.97
N SER A 163 7.05 20.07 -12.78
CA SER A 163 7.23 18.78 -13.43
C SER A 163 7.81 17.74 -12.47
N ARG A 164 7.57 16.47 -12.76
CA ARG A 164 8.11 15.33 -12.01
C ARG A 164 9.62 15.11 -12.18
N ARG A 165 10.32 15.94 -12.99
CA ARG A 165 11.76 15.76 -13.29
C ARG A 165 12.60 15.60 -12.03
N TYR A 166 12.30 16.38 -10.95
CA TYR A 166 13.01 16.33 -9.68
C TYR A 166 12.94 14.97 -8.97
N MET A 167 11.91 14.17 -9.25
CA MET A 167 11.76 12.82 -8.67
C MET A 167 12.66 11.79 -9.35
N TYR A 168 13.08 12.04 -10.60
CA TYR A 168 13.84 11.10 -11.41
C TYR A 168 15.28 11.54 -11.70
N SER A 169 15.63 12.81 -11.39
CA SER A 169 17.01 13.26 -11.52
C SER A 169 17.81 12.77 -10.34
N ASN A 170 18.80 11.92 -10.60
CA ASN A 170 19.88 11.68 -9.66
C ASN A 170 20.57 13.03 -9.43
N ASN A 171 20.36 13.64 -8.28
CA ASN A 171 21.27 14.67 -7.79
C ASN A 171 22.58 13.97 -7.46
N SER A 172 23.47 13.85 -8.47
CA SER A 172 24.88 13.55 -8.28
C SER A 172 25.59 14.73 -7.66
#